data_1d6751ab1aeced69183c8977acaf8609
#
_entry.id   1d6751ab1aeced69183c8977acaf8609
#
_cell.length_a   1.000
_cell.length_b   1.000
_cell.length_c   1.000
_cell.angle_alpha   90.00
_cell.angle_beta   90.00
_cell.angle_gamma   90.00
#
_symmetry.space_group_name_H-M   'P 1'
#
loop_
_entity.id
_entity.type
_entity.pdbx_description
1 polymer ?
#
loop_
_entity_poly.entity_id
_entity_poly.type
_entity_poly.pdbx_seq_one_letter_code
_entity_poly.pdbx_strand_id
1 'polypeptide(L)'
;MKIVTQADRSFLSNLKKVVSRGRVAGASVEKTVRSILQAVERGGDKAVLRYTKQFDKVALKPDAVRVTPEEINNAYFHIRKDEGDVLRFAAQRITAFHERQRTKTWMYQENDVTLGQVVTPVDAVGVYVPGGKAVYPSSVLMCAIPAKVAGVRRVVMVTPPQKGPINPYLLVAADIVGVSEIYRIGGVQAVAALAYGTEAIPKVDKIVGPGNIYVATAKRLLYGTVGIDMIAGPSELLVVADEEANPAHVAADLLCEAEHDEDAQVFLITTSERLAKDVSKLIEQQLKGLQREKIASKAIARHSVAFVVATMEEAIDVANQIAAEHLTLSVDNPFDYLEKVRHAGALFLGRYTPPAVADYVAGPNHVLPTGGSARFFSALSVNDYVKVSNIVHYTKSELAKVKDPLVRLAHIEGFDAHAKSALSRFS
;
A
#
# COMPACT_ATOMS: atom_id res chain seq x y z
N MET A 1 2.10 9.90 -26.16
CA MET A 1 2.28 8.49 -25.71
C MET A 1 2.94 7.67 -26.82
N LYS A 2 3.87 6.76 -26.50
CA LYS A 2 4.48 5.85 -27.48
C LYS A 2 3.49 4.72 -27.80
N ILE A 3 3.20 4.47 -29.09
CA ILE A 3 2.34 3.37 -29.54
C ILE A 3 3.25 2.27 -30.12
N VAL A 4 3.01 1.02 -29.73
CA VAL A 4 3.77 -0.16 -30.17
C VAL A 4 2.79 -1.26 -30.52
N THR A 5 2.80 -1.70 -31.78
CA THR A 5 1.96 -2.79 -32.26
C THR A 5 2.68 -4.14 -32.11
N GLN A 6 1.94 -5.22 -32.03
CA GLN A 6 2.51 -6.57 -31.93
C GLN A 6 3.40 -6.94 -33.13
N ALA A 7 3.18 -6.33 -34.27
CA ALA A 7 4.02 -6.49 -35.46
C ALA A 7 5.37 -5.76 -35.37
N ASP A 8 5.51 -4.81 -34.44
CA ASP A 8 6.75 -4.06 -34.30
C ASP A 8 7.85 -4.90 -33.68
N ARG A 9 9.05 -4.88 -34.25
CA ARG A 9 10.23 -5.55 -33.69
C ARG A 9 10.55 -5.09 -32.25
N SER A 10 10.07 -3.92 -31.87
CA SER A 10 10.30 -3.33 -30.55
C SER A 10 9.26 -3.75 -29.49
N PHE A 11 8.20 -4.48 -29.84
CA PHE A 11 7.12 -4.84 -28.93
C PHE A 11 7.64 -5.56 -27.66
N LEU A 12 8.32 -6.68 -27.86
CA LEU A 12 8.86 -7.48 -26.75
C LEU A 12 9.88 -6.72 -25.91
N SER A 13 10.69 -5.86 -26.50
CA SER A 13 11.68 -5.06 -25.78
C SER A 13 11.01 -3.97 -24.92
N ASN A 14 9.96 -3.33 -25.40
CA ASN A 14 9.17 -2.37 -24.64
C ASN A 14 8.40 -3.07 -23.52
N LEU A 15 7.76 -4.22 -23.79
CA LEU A 15 7.07 -5.00 -22.79
C LEU A 15 8.04 -5.44 -21.69
N LYS A 16 9.21 -5.98 -22.05
CA LYS A 16 10.27 -6.36 -21.08
C LYS A 16 10.72 -5.18 -20.22
N LYS A 17 10.85 -3.99 -20.81
CA LYS A 17 11.18 -2.76 -20.05
C LYS A 17 10.09 -2.44 -19.03
N VAL A 18 8.82 -2.49 -19.43
CA VAL A 18 7.68 -2.24 -18.52
C VAL A 18 7.61 -3.30 -17.41
N VAL A 19 7.74 -4.58 -17.76
CA VAL A 19 7.71 -5.67 -16.77
C VAL A 19 8.86 -5.58 -15.75
N SER A 20 10.04 -5.08 -16.17
CA SER A 20 11.22 -4.97 -15.29
C SER A 20 11.33 -3.66 -14.52
N ARG A 21 10.29 -2.82 -14.51
CA ARG A 21 10.28 -1.47 -13.93
C ARG A 21 10.42 -1.39 -12.40
N GLY A 22 10.01 -2.44 -11.69
CA GLY A 22 10.02 -2.51 -10.23
C GLY A 22 11.40 -2.68 -9.59
N ARG A 23 12.48 -2.29 -10.27
CA ARG A 23 13.84 -2.44 -9.73
C ARG A 23 14.04 -1.56 -8.51
N VAL A 24 14.59 -2.16 -7.47
CA VAL A 24 14.92 -1.57 -6.17
C VAL A 24 15.87 -0.37 -6.32
N ALA A 25 15.77 0.58 -5.39
CA ALA A 25 16.64 1.75 -5.27
C ALA A 25 18.13 1.43 -5.45
N GLY A 26 18.85 2.29 -6.16
CA GLY A 26 20.27 2.14 -6.38
C GLY A 26 21.09 2.16 -5.07
N ALA A 27 22.32 1.63 -5.11
CA ALA A 27 23.21 1.49 -3.95
C ALA A 27 23.46 2.82 -3.19
N SER A 28 23.42 3.97 -3.87
CA SER A 28 23.58 5.28 -3.25
C SER A 28 22.44 5.66 -2.31
N VAL A 29 21.18 5.36 -2.70
CA VAL A 29 19.99 5.59 -1.87
C VAL A 29 20.07 4.70 -0.63
N GLU A 30 20.37 3.41 -0.81
CA GLU A 30 20.50 2.47 0.29
C GLU A 30 21.58 2.90 1.29
N LYS A 31 22.75 3.33 0.83
CA LYS A 31 23.83 3.84 1.69
C LYS A 31 23.37 5.02 2.54
N THR A 32 22.67 5.97 1.91
CA THR A 32 22.12 7.15 2.61
C THR A 32 21.10 6.72 3.67
N VAL A 33 20.16 5.84 3.31
CA VAL A 33 19.14 5.35 4.22
C VAL A 33 19.77 4.63 5.41
N ARG A 34 20.70 3.69 5.19
CA ARG A 34 21.41 2.98 6.28
C ARG A 34 22.08 3.94 7.26
N SER A 35 22.73 4.98 6.77
CA SER A 35 23.37 6.00 7.61
C SER A 35 22.36 6.71 8.51
N ILE A 36 21.17 7.06 7.98
CA ILE A 36 20.11 7.72 8.76
C ILE A 36 19.51 6.77 9.79
N LEU A 37 19.22 5.52 9.39
CA LEU A 37 18.70 4.49 10.31
C LEU A 37 19.62 4.30 11.52
N GLN A 38 20.92 4.08 11.28
CA GLN A 38 21.93 3.92 12.34
C GLN A 38 22.04 5.16 13.23
N ALA A 39 21.95 6.35 12.64
CA ALA A 39 22.03 7.59 13.42
C ALA A 39 20.81 7.78 14.34
N VAL A 40 19.61 7.41 13.90
CA VAL A 40 18.40 7.48 14.74
C VAL A 40 18.42 6.39 15.83
N GLU A 41 18.82 5.17 15.47
CA GLU A 41 18.96 4.05 16.42
C GLU A 41 19.87 4.43 17.61
N ARG A 42 20.99 5.14 17.35
CA ARG A 42 21.96 5.53 18.38
C ARG A 42 21.64 6.85 19.08
N GLY A 43 21.03 7.77 18.35
CA GLY A 43 20.90 9.17 18.80
C GLY A 43 19.48 9.60 19.14
N GLY A 44 18.48 8.72 19.02
CA GLY A 44 17.09 8.98 19.39
C GLY A 44 16.54 10.29 18.80
N ASP A 45 15.80 11.03 19.63
CA ASP A 45 15.17 12.30 19.25
C ASP A 45 16.15 13.33 18.68
N LYS A 46 17.39 13.39 19.20
CA LYS A 46 18.41 14.33 18.69
C LYS A 46 18.72 14.09 17.21
N ALA A 47 18.80 12.82 16.80
CA ALA A 47 19.04 12.47 15.40
C ALA A 47 17.80 12.76 14.53
N VAL A 48 16.61 12.44 15.03
CA VAL A 48 15.32 12.73 14.36
C VAL A 48 15.21 14.23 14.07
N LEU A 49 15.39 15.08 15.09
CA LEU A 49 15.29 16.53 14.96
C LEU A 49 16.34 17.12 14.02
N ARG A 50 17.58 16.59 14.09
CA ARG A 50 18.67 16.99 13.17
C ARG A 50 18.28 16.73 11.71
N TYR A 51 17.78 15.53 11.39
CA TYR A 51 17.42 15.19 10.02
C TYR A 51 16.14 15.91 9.56
N THR A 52 15.18 16.14 10.45
CA THR A 52 14.01 16.98 10.17
C THR A 52 14.43 18.40 9.79
N LYS A 53 15.36 19.01 10.56
CA LYS A 53 15.91 20.32 10.20
C LYS A 53 16.67 20.29 8.85
N GLN A 54 17.42 19.20 8.59
CA GLN A 54 18.22 19.07 7.38
C GLN A 54 17.36 18.91 6.12
N PHE A 55 16.34 18.03 6.15
CA PHE A 55 15.57 17.67 4.97
C PHE A 55 14.29 18.51 4.81
N ASP A 56 13.54 18.69 5.89
CA ASP A 56 12.27 19.42 5.87
C ASP A 56 12.45 20.94 6.06
N LYS A 57 13.70 21.39 6.42
CA LYS A 57 14.01 22.80 6.67
C LYS A 57 13.21 23.42 7.82
N VAL A 58 12.71 22.61 8.72
CA VAL A 58 11.95 23.01 9.92
C VAL A 58 12.73 22.61 11.17
N ALA A 59 13.03 23.58 12.02
CA ALA A 59 13.65 23.35 13.32
C ALA A 59 12.55 23.16 14.38
N LEU A 60 12.42 21.95 14.87
CA LEU A 60 11.46 21.60 15.93
C LEU A 60 12.19 21.48 17.29
N LYS A 61 11.49 21.85 18.36
CA LYS A 61 11.87 21.46 19.72
C LYS A 61 11.30 20.06 20.03
N PRO A 62 11.88 19.32 20.96
CA PRO A 62 11.40 17.97 21.32
C PRO A 62 9.91 17.93 21.71
N ASP A 63 9.45 18.91 22.48
CA ASP A 63 8.05 19.07 22.91
C ASP A 63 7.08 19.46 21.76
N ALA A 64 7.60 20.02 20.67
CA ALA A 64 6.80 20.40 19.52
C ALA A 64 6.68 19.31 18.45
N VAL A 65 7.27 18.13 18.66
CA VAL A 65 7.20 17.02 17.69
C VAL A 65 5.80 16.41 17.64
N ARG A 66 5.15 16.27 18.80
CA ARG A 66 3.78 15.75 18.90
C ARG A 66 2.76 16.86 18.67
N VAL A 67 1.72 16.52 17.92
CA VAL A 67 0.54 17.39 17.71
C VAL A 67 -0.30 17.35 18.98
N THR A 68 -0.77 18.52 19.42
CA THR A 68 -1.61 18.64 20.62
C THR A 68 -3.11 18.46 20.29
N PRO A 69 -3.94 18.09 21.27
CA PRO A 69 -5.39 18.06 21.10
C PRO A 69 -5.98 19.43 20.67
N GLU A 70 -5.38 20.53 21.15
CA GLU A 70 -5.81 21.89 20.78
C GLU A 70 -5.57 22.17 19.28
N GLU A 71 -4.45 21.69 18.73
CA GLU A 71 -4.17 21.83 17.29
C GLU A 71 -5.16 21.03 16.45
N ILE A 72 -5.57 19.85 16.90
CA ILE A 72 -6.59 19.03 16.25
C ILE A 72 -7.94 19.74 16.30
N ASN A 73 -8.34 20.24 17.46
CA ASN A 73 -9.59 21.00 17.63
C ASN A 73 -9.59 22.27 16.75
N ASN A 74 -8.48 22.99 16.72
CA ASN A 74 -8.33 24.18 15.88
C ASN A 74 -8.43 23.85 14.38
N ALA A 75 -8.03 22.67 13.93
CA ALA A 75 -8.11 22.28 12.52
C ALA A 75 -9.54 22.33 11.98
N TYR A 76 -10.54 22.02 12.81
CA TYR A 76 -11.96 22.08 12.42
C TYR A 76 -12.44 23.50 12.07
N PHE A 77 -11.84 24.54 12.63
CA PHE A 77 -12.17 25.93 12.29
C PHE A 77 -11.56 26.38 10.95
N HIS A 78 -10.63 25.59 10.40
CA HIS A 78 -9.93 25.90 9.15
C HIS A 78 -10.41 25.08 7.94
N ILE A 79 -11.46 24.29 8.10
CA ILE A 79 -12.13 23.58 7.00
C ILE A 79 -13.61 23.98 6.97
N ARG A 80 -14.23 23.88 5.81
CA ARG A 80 -15.66 24.07 5.71
C ARG A 80 -16.41 22.85 6.23
N LYS A 81 -17.64 23.05 6.68
CA LYS A 81 -18.49 21.96 7.19
C LYS A 81 -18.71 20.89 6.14
N ASP A 82 -19.02 21.26 4.91
CA ASP A 82 -19.24 20.34 3.79
C ASP A 82 -18.00 19.51 3.45
N GLU A 83 -16.79 20.06 3.59
CA GLU A 83 -15.53 19.32 3.41
C GLU A 83 -15.31 18.27 4.51
N GLY A 84 -15.64 18.63 5.76
CA GLY A 84 -15.64 17.66 6.86
C GLY A 84 -16.68 16.54 6.66
N ASP A 85 -17.85 16.85 6.09
CA ASP A 85 -18.88 15.86 5.77
C ASP A 85 -18.42 14.88 4.67
N VAL A 86 -17.68 15.36 3.65
CA VAL A 86 -17.07 14.52 2.62
C VAL A 86 -16.04 13.56 3.21
N LEU A 87 -15.18 14.01 4.14
CA LEU A 87 -14.23 13.14 4.83
C LEU A 87 -14.94 12.04 5.65
N ARG A 88 -16.02 12.40 6.36
CA ARG A 88 -16.86 11.43 7.09
C ARG A 88 -17.53 10.43 6.16
N PHE A 89 -18.06 10.88 5.03
CA PHE A 89 -18.66 10.01 4.01
C PHE A 89 -17.64 8.99 3.49
N ALA A 90 -16.44 9.46 3.09
CA ALA A 90 -15.35 8.57 2.65
C ALA A 90 -14.99 7.55 3.76
N ALA A 91 -14.81 8.00 5.01
CA ALA A 91 -14.49 7.14 6.14
C ALA A 91 -15.55 6.05 6.36
N GLN A 92 -16.83 6.37 6.25
CA GLN A 92 -17.93 5.40 6.37
C GLN A 92 -17.87 4.34 5.26
N ARG A 93 -17.63 4.74 4.00
CA ARG A 93 -17.52 3.83 2.87
C ARG A 93 -16.35 2.87 3.03
N ILE A 94 -15.17 3.40 3.41
CA ILE A 94 -13.95 2.63 3.65
C ILE A 94 -14.18 1.66 4.81
N THR A 95 -14.77 2.10 5.91
CA THR A 95 -15.10 1.24 7.05
C THR A 95 -16.03 0.10 6.65
N ALA A 96 -17.12 0.40 5.93
CA ALA A 96 -18.09 -0.61 5.51
C ALA A 96 -17.48 -1.69 4.61
N PHE A 97 -16.51 -1.32 3.78
CA PHE A 97 -15.76 -2.29 2.96
C PHE A 97 -14.83 -3.15 3.82
N HIS A 98 -14.02 -2.54 4.68
CA HIS A 98 -13.02 -3.24 5.48
C HIS A 98 -13.62 -4.13 6.56
N GLU A 99 -14.80 -3.80 7.10
CA GLU A 99 -15.54 -4.67 8.03
C GLU A 99 -15.82 -6.06 7.43
N ARG A 100 -15.98 -6.18 6.10
CA ARG A 100 -16.16 -7.47 5.40
C ARG A 100 -14.87 -8.30 5.31
N GLN A 101 -13.72 -7.70 5.56
CA GLN A 101 -12.41 -8.37 5.52
C GLN A 101 -12.01 -8.98 6.87
N ARG A 102 -12.81 -8.81 7.94
CA ARG A 102 -12.46 -9.31 9.27
C ARG A 102 -12.34 -10.83 9.28
N THR A 103 -11.14 -11.31 9.55
CA THR A 103 -10.88 -12.72 9.80
C THR A 103 -11.26 -13.06 11.23
N LYS A 104 -11.94 -14.19 11.43
CA LYS A 104 -12.43 -14.66 12.74
C LYS A 104 -11.52 -15.74 13.29
N THR A 105 -11.37 -15.78 14.63
CA THR A 105 -10.86 -16.93 15.36
C THR A 105 -11.79 -18.12 15.09
N TRP A 106 -11.20 -19.29 14.85
CA TRP A 106 -11.96 -20.53 14.66
C TRP A 106 -11.27 -21.70 15.33
N MET A 107 -12.06 -22.65 15.79
CA MET A 107 -11.61 -23.92 16.37
C MET A 107 -12.57 -25.04 15.94
N TYR A 108 -12.04 -26.23 15.82
CA TYR A 108 -12.84 -27.43 15.69
C TYR A 108 -12.28 -28.51 16.62
N GLN A 109 -13.14 -29.45 16.99
CA GLN A 109 -12.78 -30.61 17.80
C GLN A 109 -13.07 -31.88 17.02
N GLU A 110 -12.09 -32.77 16.98
CA GLU A 110 -12.22 -34.11 16.44
C GLU A 110 -11.76 -35.08 17.52
N ASN A 111 -12.67 -35.95 17.98
CA ASN A 111 -12.53 -36.71 19.23
C ASN A 111 -12.18 -35.72 20.39
N ASP A 112 -11.11 -36.00 21.16
CA ASP A 112 -10.65 -35.09 22.21
C ASP A 112 -9.41 -34.27 21.80
N VAL A 113 -9.26 -33.98 20.51
CA VAL A 113 -8.26 -33.08 19.95
C VAL A 113 -8.95 -31.78 19.55
N THR A 114 -8.46 -30.64 20.02
CA THR A 114 -8.91 -29.32 19.54
C THR A 114 -7.82 -28.66 18.71
N LEU A 115 -8.16 -28.28 17.49
CA LEU A 115 -7.29 -27.53 16.60
C LEU A 115 -7.96 -26.23 16.18
N GLY A 116 -7.17 -25.20 15.88
CA GLY A 116 -7.75 -23.94 15.45
C GLY A 116 -6.74 -22.84 15.24
N GLN A 117 -7.27 -21.62 15.07
CA GLN A 117 -6.48 -20.41 14.95
C GLN A 117 -7.09 -19.26 15.75
N VAL A 118 -6.26 -18.59 16.52
CA VAL A 118 -6.61 -17.32 17.16
C VAL A 118 -6.09 -16.18 16.31
N VAL A 119 -6.98 -15.26 15.96
CA VAL A 119 -6.68 -14.02 15.24
C VAL A 119 -6.59 -12.89 16.25
N THR A 120 -5.44 -12.22 16.32
CA THR A 120 -5.20 -11.10 17.24
C THR A 120 -4.63 -9.90 16.49
N PRO A 121 -5.07 -8.67 16.76
CA PRO A 121 -4.45 -7.49 16.19
C PRO A 121 -3.00 -7.33 16.68
N VAL A 122 -2.19 -6.59 15.93
CA VAL A 122 -0.94 -6.04 16.44
C VAL A 122 -1.27 -4.94 17.47
N ASP A 123 -0.36 -4.65 18.40
CA ASP A 123 -0.65 -3.69 19.48
C ASP A 123 -0.57 -2.24 19.00
N ALA A 124 0.42 -1.92 18.17
CA ALA A 124 0.67 -0.57 17.68
C ALA A 124 1.05 -0.54 16.20
N VAL A 125 0.51 0.45 15.47
CA VAL A 125 0.79 0.67 14.05
C VAL A 125 1.22 2.11 13.80
N GLY A 126 2.29 2.29 13.03
CA GLY A 126 2.72 3.57 12.48
C GLY A 126 2.14 3.78 11.08
N VAL A 127 1.40 4.85 10.90
CA VAL A 127 0.86 5.30 9.60
C VAL A 127 1.75 6.41 9.06
N TYR A 128 2.44 6.14 7.97
CA TYR A 128 3.23 7.15 7.27
C TYR A 128 2.35 7.87 6.25
N VAL A 129 2.14 9.17 6.45
CA VAL A 129 1.39 10.02 5.53
C VAL A 129 2.36 10.95 4.82
N PRO A 130 2.48 10.86 3.47
CA PRO A 130 3.37 11.73 2.73
C PRO A 130 3.01 13.20 2.87
N GLY A 131 4.02 14.07 2.73
CA GLY A 131 3.85 15.52 2.61
C GLY A 131 4.57 16.04 1.37
N GLY A 132 4.46 17.32 1.11
CA GLY A 132 5.21 18.04 0.08
C GLY A 132 4.41 18.40 -1.15
N LYS A 133 4.28 17.55 -2.16
CA LYS A 133 3.64 17.91 -3.46
C LYS A 133 2.10 18.00 -3.39
N ALA A 134 1.47 17.29 -2.49
CA ALA A 134 0.02 17.30 -2.26
C ALA A 134 -0.31 16.98 -0.79
N VAL A 135 -1.57 17.15 -0.43
CA VAL A 135 -2.13 16.78 0.88
C VAL A 135 -2.99 15.53 0.69
N TYR A 136 -2.78 14.50 1.52
CA TYR A 136 -3.38 13.19 1.36
C TYR A 136 -4.24 12.77 2.57
N PRO A 137 -5.37 13.43 2.85
CA PRO A 137 -6.30 13.00 3.90
C PRO A 137 -6.87 11.61 3.61
N SER A 138 -7.04 11.24 2.34
CA SER A 138 -7.45 9.89 1.92
C SER A 138 -6.47 8.82 2.40
N SER A 139 -5.16 9.05 2.33
CA SER A 139 -4.16 8.09 2.83
C SER A 139 -4.23 7.91 4.35
N VAL A 140 -4.63 8.96 5.10
CA VAL A 140 -4.92 8.82 6.54
C VAL A 140 -6.07 7.84 6.75
N LEU A 141 -7.20 8.04 6.03
CA LEU A 141 -8.38 7.19 6.12
C LEU A 141 -8.04 5.75 5.72
N MET A 142 -7.39 5.56 4.57
CA MET A 142 -7.07 4.25 3.99
C MET A 142 -6.08 3.43 4.84
N CYS A 143 -5.16 4.09 5.55
CA CYS A 143 -4.22 3.38 6.42
C CYS A 143 -4.78 3.15 7.83
N ALA A 144 -5.51 4.12 8.40
CA ALA A 144 -5.96 4.04 9.79
C ALA A 144 -7.25 3.23 9.97
N ILE A 145 -8.21 3.30 9.03
CA ILE A 145 -9.48 2.58 9.16
C ILE A 145 -9.30 1.07 9.24
N PRO A 146 -8.57 0.38 8.34
CA PRO A 146 -8.40 -1.06 8.46
C PRO A 146 -7.65 -1.47 9.73
N ALA A 147 -6.75 -0.62 10.27
CA ALA A 147 -6.14 -0.84 11.58
C ALA A 147 -7.18 -0.81 12.70
N LYS A 148 -8.10 0.17 12.68
CA LYS A 148 -9.19 0.27 13.66
C LYS A 148 -10.17 -0.89 13.54
N VAL A 149 -10.55 -1.27 12.33
CA VAL A 149 -11.41 -2.42 12.06
C VAL A 149 -10.77 -3.72 12.56
N ALA A 150 -9.45 -3.88 12.42
CA ALA A 150 -8.70 -5.00 12.95
C ALA A 150 -8.68 -5.04 14.49
N GLY A 151 -8.94 -3.91 15.16
CA GLY A 151 -8.89 -3.77 16.62
C GLY A 151 -7.53 -3.32 17.15
N VAL A 152 -6.67 -2.71 16.32
CA VAL A 152 -5.39 -2.13 16.76
C VAL A 152 -5.65 -1.04 17.80
N ARG A 153 -5.02 -1.17 18.98
CA ARG A 153 -5.27 -0.24 20.09
C ARG A 153 -4.63 1.11 19.86
N ARG A 154 -3.40 1.12 19.32
CA ARG A 154 -2.61 2.33 19.16
C ARG A 154 -2.25 2.54 17.69
N VAL A 155 -2.81 3.58 17.07
CA VAL A 155 -2.51 4.02 15.70
C VAL A 155 -1.78 5.35 15.79
N VAL A 156 -0.55 5.38 15.32
CA VAL A 156 0.36 6.54 15.36
C VAL A 156 0.54 7.06 13.94
N MET A 157 0.25 8.32 13.70
CA MET A 157 0.49 8.97 12.41
C MET A 157 1.79 9.78 12.43
N VAL A 158 2.59 9.65 11.38
CA VAL A 158 3.73 10.54 11.12
C VAL A 158 3.53 11.23 9.78
N THR A 159 3.83 12.52 9.71
CA THR A 159 3.79 13.31 8.48
C THR A 159 4.86 14.40 8.51
N PRO A 160 5.54 14.70 7.39
CA PRO A 160 6.57 15.74 7.36
C PRO A 160 6.06 17.09 7.88
N PRO A 161 6.84 17.81 8.66
CA PRO A 161 6.47 19.15 9.10
C PRO A 161 6.45 20.11 7.91
N GLN A 162 5.60 21.12 8.01
CA GLN A 162 5.50 22.24 7.06
C GLN A 162 5.98 23.53 7.73
N LYS A 163 6.24 24.57 6.94
CA LYS A 163 6.45 25.93 7.47
C LYS A 163 5.08 26.45 7.97
N GLY A 164 4.75 26.13 9.21
CA GLY A 164 3.45 26.42 9.81
C GLY A 164 2.76 25.19 10.40
N PRO A 165 1.46 25.28 10.74
CA PRO A 165 0.70 24.16 11.26
C PRO A 165 0.57 23.04 10.21
N ILE A 166 0.35 21.81 10.67
CA ILE A 166 -0.02 20.71 9.78
C ILE A 166 -1.35 21.06 9.07
N ASN A 167 -1.44 20.63 7.82
CA ASN A 167 -2.65 20.87 7.03
C ASN A 167 -3.90 20.38 7.79
N PRO A 168 -4.93 21.21 7.95
CA PRO A 168 -6.11 20.91 8.76
C PRO A 168 -6.87 19.66 8.28
N TYR A 169 -6.90 19.39 6.98
CA TYR A 169 -7.57 18.18 6.46
C TYR A 169 -6.92 16.89 6.93
N LEU A 170 -5.59 16.87 7.15
CA LEU A 170 -4.90 15.69 7.71
C LEU A 170 -5.27 15.47 9.16
N LEU A 171 -5.33 16.53 9.96
CA LEU A 171 -5.68 16.48 11.38
C LEU A 171 -7.14 16.05 11.57
N VAL A 172 -8.06 16.62 10.80
CA VAL A 172 -9.48 16.27 10.84
C VAL A 172 -9.70 14.82 10.38
N ALA A 173 -9.04 14.38 9.29
CA ALA A 173 -9.13 12.98 8.85
C ALA A 173 -8.61 12.03 9.93
N ALA A 174 -7.50 12.36 10.59
CA ALA A 174 -6.92 11.56 11.68
C ALA A 174 -7.85 11.47 12.89
N ASP A 175 -8.50 12.57 13.25
CA ASP A 175 -9.47 12.62 14.35
C ASP A 175 -10.74 11.82 14.04
N ILE A 176 -11.31 11.97 12.83
CA ILE A 176 -12.50 11.21 12.38
C ILE A 176 -12.29 9.70 12.55
N VAL A 177 -11.09 9.18 12.30
CA VAL A 177 -10.79 7.74 12.39
C VAL A 177 -10.13 7.33 13.71
N GLY A 178 -9.97 8.26 14.64
CA GLY A 178 -9.47 8.01 15.98
C GLY A 178 -7.99 7.61 16.00
N VAL A 179 -7.13 8.30 15.23
CA VAL A 179 -5.68 8.16 15.34
C VAL A 179 -5.25 8.59 16.76
N SER A 180 -4.45 7.76 17.42
CA SER A 180 -4.11 7.95 18.85
C SER A 180 -3.08 9.05 19.07
N GLU A 181 -2.14 9.20 18.16
CA GLU A 181 -1.02 10.12 18.27
C GLU A 181 -0.58 10.58 16.88
N ILE A 182 -0.21 11.86 16.76
CA ILE A 182 0.27 12.45 15.50
C ILE A 182 1.61 13.11 15.78
N TYR A 183 2.62 12.80 14.96
CA TYR A 183 3.94 13.40 15.03
C TYR A 183 4.33 14.09 13.72
N ARG A 184 4.85 15.29 13.81
CA ARG A 184 5.28 16.11 12.67
C ARG A 184 6.73 15.82 12.31
N ILE A 185 6.94 14.60 11.83
CA ILE A 185 8.22 14.12 11.30
C ILE A 185 7.99 13.32 10.02
N GLY A 186 8.92 13.38 9.08
CA GLY A 186 8.82 12.68 7.81
C GLY A 186 10.11 11.93 7.46
N GLY A 187 10.17 11.41 6.24
CA GLY A 187 11.37 10.78 5.70
C GLY A 187 11.83 9.52 6.44
N VAL A 188 13.08 9.15 6.19
CA VAL A 188 13.73 7.97 6.79
C VAL A 188 13.77 8.05 8.31
N GLN A 189 14.00 9.25 8.86
CA GLN A 189 14.08 9.44 10.31
C GLN A 189 12.76 9.16 11.02
N ALA A 190 11.61 9.42 10.37
CA ALA A 190 10.31 9.07 10.92
C ALA A 190 10.08 7.55 10.95
N VAL A 191 10.43 6.86 9.85
CA VAL A 191 10.35 5.40 9.77
C VAL A 191 11.27 4.74 10.79
N ALA A 192 12.48 5.27 10.98
CA ALA A 192 13.43 4.81 11.99
C ALA A 192 12.90 5.01 13.42
N ALA A 193 12.33 6.19 13.71
CA ALA A 193 11.76 6.48 15.02
C ALA A 193 10.59 5.55 15.36
N LEU A 194 9.71 5.25 14.40
CA LEU A 194 8.63 4.29 14.58
C LEU A 194 9.14 2.86 14.81
N ALA A 195 10.22 2.46 14.13
CA ALA A 195 10.76 1.10 14.21
C ALA A 195 11.57 0.83 15.47
N TYR A 196 12.42 1.76 15.89
CA TYR A 196 13.29 1.59 17.05
C TYR A 196 12.68 2.13 18.36
N GLY A 197 11.80 3.12 18.24
CA GLY A 197 11.38 3.96 19.36
C GLY A 197 12.41 5.04 19.66
N THR A 198 11.95 6.14 20.23
CA THR A 198 12.76 7.22 20.76
C THR A 198 12.13 7.71 22.08
N GLU A 199 12.71 8.73 22.73
CA GLU A 199 12.14 9.27 23.95
C GLU A 199 10.74 9.86 23.75
N ALA A 200 10.52 10.56 22.61
CA ALA A 200 9.24 11.20 22.28
C ALA A 200 8.29 10.28 21.49
N ILE A 201 8.82 9.30 20.75
CA ILE A 201 8.04 8.49 19.80
C ILE A 201 8.17 7.02 20.15
N PRO A 202 7.19 6.44 20.83
CA PRO A 202 7.22 5.03 21.22
C PRO A 202 7.18 4.12 19.96
N LYS A 203 7.93 3.01 20.03
CA LYS A 203 8.01 1.96 19.02
C LYS A 203 6.62 1.44 18.62
N VAL A 204 6.50 1.02 17.34
CA VAL A 204 5.32 0.32 16.81
C VAL A 204 5.70 -1.08 16.30
N ASP A 205 4.68 -1.94 16.12
CA ASP A 205 4.87 -3.30 15.63
C ASP A 205 4.86 -3.38 14.10
N LYS A 206 4.18 -2.44 13.45
CA LYS A 206 4.05 -2.38 11.99
C LYS A 206 4.01 -0.94 11.48
N ILE A 207 4.64 -0.70 10.32
CA ILE A 207 4.62 0.60 9.62
C ILE A 207 3.92 0.41 8.28
N VAL A 208 2.91 1.22 8.01
CA VAL A 208 2.11 1.20 6.79
C VAL A 208 2.06 2.57 6.13
N GLY A 209 1.68 2.58 4.87
CA GLY A 209 1.47 3.80 4.10
C GLY A 209 2.54 4.04 3.03
N PRO A 210 2.17 4.82 1.99
CA PRO A 210 3.02 5.13 0.86
C PRO A 210 4.11 6.15 1.24
N GLY A 211 5.20 6.16 0.50
CA GLY A 211 6.28 7.11 0.68
C GLY A 211 7.21 7.14 -0.53
N ASN A 212 8.11 8.11 -0.57
CA ASN A 212 9.10 8.20 -1.63
C ASN A 212 10.13 7.05 -1.55
N ILE A 213 11.02 6.96 -2.54
CA ILE A 213 12.03 5.91 -2.64
C ILE A 213 12.90 5.74 -1.37
N TYR A 214 13.15 6.81 -0.62
CA TYR A 214 13.91 6.75 0.64
C TYR A 214 13.10 6.09 1.75
N VAL A 215 11.80 6.42 1.86
CA VAL A 215 10.86 5.82 2.81
C VAL A 215 10.63 4.34 2.48
N ALA A 216 10.39 4.01 1.22
CA ALA A 216 10.25 2.63 0.75
C ALA A 216 11.51 1.81 1.06
N THR A 217 12.70 2.38 0.81
CA THR A 217 13.98 1.74 1.13
C THR A 217 14.15 1.56 2.64
N ALA A 218 13.75 2.53 3.47
CA ALA A 218 13.81 2.42 4.92
C ALA A 218 12.90 1.29 5.43
N LYS A 219 11.65 1.21 4.96
CA LYS A 219 10.74 0.11 5.28
C LYS A 219 11.35 -1.24 4.92
N ARG A 220 11.92 -1.36 3.72
CA ARG A 220 12.58 -2.59 3.26
C ARG A 220 13.74 -3.01 4.17
N LEU A 221 14.59 -2.05 4.57
CA LEU A 221 15.77 -2.34 5.40
C LEU A 221 15.41 -2.65 6.86
N LEU A 222 14.27 -2.19 7.32
CA LEU A 222 13.78 -2.43 8.68
C LEU A 222 12.84 -3.63 8.79
N TYR A 223 12.48 -4.26 7.67
CA TYR A 223 11.67 -5.47 7.68
C TYR A 223 12.39 -6.57 8.47
N GLY A 224 11.69 -7.15 9.44
CA GLY A 224 12.25 -8.05 10.45
C GLY A 224 12.52 -7.39 11.81
N THR A 225 12.82 -6.08 11.84
CA THR A 225 12.85 -5.27 13.09
C THR A 225 11.46 -4.75 13.41
N VAL A 226 10.70 -4.39 12.39
CA VAL A 226 9.31 -3.95 12.42
C VAL A 226 8.57 -4.57 11.22
N GLY A 227 7.28 -4.87 11.36
CA GLY A 227 6.46 -5.29 10.23
C GLY A 227 6.23 -4.12 9.27
N ILE A 228 6.01 -4.43 8.00
CA ILE A 228 5.61 -3.45 6.98
C ILE A 228 4.40 -3.96 6.21
N ASP A 229 3.71 -3.08 5.49
CA ASP A 229 2.68 -3.43 4.52
C ASP A 229 3.31 -4.00 3.24
N MET A 230 3.93 -3.14 2.45
CA MET A 230 4.57 -3.47 1.18
C MET A 230 5.70 -2.48 0.86
N ILE A 231 6.42 -2.76 -0.23
CA ILE A 231 7.42 -1.84 -0.79
C ILE A 231 6.78 -1.21 -2.02
N ALA A 232 6.25 0.01 -1.85
CA ALA A 232 5.64 0.76 -2.94
C ALA A 232 6.67 1.58 -3.72
N GLY A 233 6.53 1.57 -5.04
CA GLY A 233 7.22 2.46 -5.98
C GLY A 233 6.31 3.59 -6.48
N PRO A 234 6.62 4.19 -7.64
CA PRO A 234 5.74 5.15 -8.30
C PRO A 234 4.39 4.54 -8.65
N SER A 235 3.35 5.35 -8.64
CA SER A 235 1.99 4.95 -8.97
C SER A 235 1.85 4.49 -10.44
N GLU A 236 0.93 3.55 -10.69
CA GLU A 236 0.77 2.90 -11.98
C GLU A 236 -0.69 2.69 -12.35
N LEU A 237 -1.04 3.04 -13.58
CA LEU A 237 -2.33 2.67 -14.16
C LEU A 237 -2.13 1.92 -15.49
N LEU A 238 -2.78 0.79 -15.61
CA LEU A 238 -2.96 0.06 -16.86
C LEU A 238 -4.44 0.06 -17.25
N VAL A 239 -4.76 0.56 -18.42
CA VAL A 239 -6.09 0.44 -19.02
C VAL A 239 -6.06 -0.61 -20.11
N VAL A 240 -6.91 -1.62 -20.02
CA VAL A 240 -7.23 -2.54 -21.10
C VAL A 240 -8.56 -2.08 -21.71
N ALA A 241 -8.56 -1.77 -23.01
CA ALA A 241 -9.70 -1.17 -23.68
C ALA A 241 -10.00 -1.88 -25.01
N ASP A 242 -11.28 -2.19 -25.26
CA ASP A 242 -11.75 -2.64 -26.56
C ASP A 242 -11.91 -1.45 -27.53
N GLU A 243 -12.32 -1.73 -28.78
CA GLU A 243 -12.49 -0.70 -29.81
C GLU A 243 -13.65 0.26 -29.57
N GLU A 244 -14.62 -0.13 -28.73
CA GLU A 244 -15.81 0.65 -28.38
C GLU A 244 -15.58 1.54 -27.14
N ALA A 245 -14.43 1.45 -26.50
CA ALA A 245 -14.10 2.30 -25.36
C ALA A 245 -14.05 3.79 -25.77
N ASN A 246 -14.56 4.66 -24.92
CA ASN A 246 -14.50 6.09 -25.15
C ASN A 246 -13.05 6.60 -24.96
N PRO A 247 -12.38 7.08 -26.01
CA PRO A 247 -10.99 7.50 -25.93
C PRO A 247 -10.78 8.71 -24.99
N ALA A 248 -11.82 9.54 -24.77
CA ALA A 248 -11.73 10.68 -23.88
C ALA A 248 -11.73 10.24 -22.40
N HIS A 249 -12.48 9.18 -22.05
CA HIS A 249 -12.46 8.60 -20.71
C HIS A 249 -11.12 7.94 -20.44
N VAL A 250 -10.63 7.11 -21.38
CA VAL A 250 -9.31 6.46 -21.24
C VAL A 250 -8.18 7.48 -21.09
N ALA A 251 -8.20 8.56 -21.88
CA ALA A 251 -7.22 9.64 -21.73
C ALA A 251 -7.27 10.33 -20.36
N ALA A 252 -8.49 10.59 -19.85
CA ALA A 252 -8.69 11.20 -18.55
C ALA A 252 -8.19 10.29 -17.40
N ASP A 253 -8.47 8.99 -17.48
CA ASP A 253 -8.01 8.01 -16.47
C ASP A 253 -6.48 7.94 -16.44
N LEU A 254 -5.82 7.87 -17.62
CA LEU A 254 -4.36 7.86 -17.71
C LEU A 254 -3.73 9.17 -17.18
N LEU A 255 -4.40 10.31 -17.37
CA LEU A 255 -3.95 11.59 -16.83
C LEU A 255 -4.18 11.71 -15.31
N CYS A 256 -5.25 11.12 -14.79
CA CYS A 256 -5.51 11.03 -13.35
C CYS A 256 -4.32 10.39 -12.62
N GLU A 257 -3.76 9.32 -13.16
CA GLU A 257 -2.58 8.67 -12.59
C GLU A 257 -1.31 9.48 -12.83
N ALA A 258 -1.14 10.01 -14.05
CA ALA A 258 0.07 10.74 -14.43
C ALA A 258 0.31 12.03 -13.61
N GLU A 259 -0.74 12.60 -13.01
CA GLU A 259 -0.60 13.80 -12.17
C GLU A 259 -0.06 13.53 -10.76
N HIS A 260 0.01 12.27 -10.31
CA HIS A 260 0.50 11.91 -8.98
C HIS A 260 1.98 12.24 -8.80
N ASP A 261 2.83 11.85 -9.74
CA ASP A 261 4.29 12.11 -9.69
C ASP A 261 4.90 12.12 -11.11
N GLU A 262 6.10 12.71 -11.26
CA GLU A 262 6.84 12.74 -12.53
C GLU A 262 7.31 11.34 -12.97
N ASP A 263 7.37 10.39 -12.04
CA ASP A 263 7.75 8.99 -12.27
C ASP A 263 6.53 8.04 -12.34
N ALA A 264 5.29 8.57 -12.26
CA ALA A 264 4.07 7.78 -12.44
C ALA A 264 4.06 7.11 -13.83
N GLN A 265 3.53 5.90 -13.91
CA GLN A 265 3.59 5.07 -15.09
C GLN A 265 2.18 4.73 -15.60
N VAL A 266 1.93 5.00 -16.88
CA VAL A 266 0.61 4.80 -17.46
C VAL A 266 0.69 3.97 -18.74
N PHE A 267 -0.15 2.96 -18.80
CA PHE A 267 -0.15 1.97 -19.88
C PHE A 267 -1.55 1.82 -20.46
N LEU A 268 -1.61 1.67 -21.78
CA LEU A 268 -2.81 1.28 -22.49
C LEU A 268 -2.54 -0.05 -23.21
N ILE A 269 -3.46 -0.98 -23.13
CA ILE A 269 -3.49 -2.16 -24.00
C ILE A 269 -4.83 -2.16 -24.72
N THR A 270 -4.81 -2.31 -26.03
CA THR A 270 -6.03 -2.31 -26.85
C THR A 270 -5.87 -3.18 -28.09
N THR A 271 -7.00 -3.63 -28.62
CA THR A 271 -7.06 -4.30 -29.94
C THR A 271 -7.19 -3.30 -31.10
N SER A 272 -7.39 -1.99 -30.80
CA SER A 272 -7.64 -0.95 -31.79
C SER A 272 -6.50 0.07 -31.85
N GLU A 273 -5.75 0.05 -32.98
CA GLU A 273 -4.71 1.07 -33.21
C GLU A 273 -5.31 2.48 -33.35
N ARG A 274 -6.56 2.58 -33.88
CA ARG A 274 -7.31 3.83 -33.94
C ARG A 274 -7.51 4.38 -32.54
N LEU A 275 -8.03 3.58 -31.60
CA LEU A 275 -8.25 3.99 -30.20
C LEU A 275 -6.95 4.48 -29.56
N ALA A 276 -5.84 3.76 -29.75
CA ALA A 276 -4.55 4.16 -29.21
C ALA A 276 -4.08 5.54 -29.72
N LYS A 277 -4.30 5.83 -31.01
CA LYS A 277 -3.99 7.13 -31.61
C LYS A 277 -4.89 8.25 -31.08
N ASP A 278 -6.20 7.99 -30.98
CA ASP A 278 -7.18 8.94 -30.47
C ASP A 278 -6.91 9.28 -29.01
N VAL A 279 -6.63 8.27 -28.15
CA VAL A 279 -6.23 8.44 -26.75
C VAL A 279 -4.96 9.29 -26.65
N SER A 280 -3.93 8.99 -27.45
CA SER A 280 -2.68 9.76 -27.42
C SER A 280 -2.90 11.24 -27.76
N LYS A 281 -3.74 11.53 -28.75
CA LYS A 281 -4.11 12.91 -29.13
C LYS A 281 -4.92 13.60 -28.04
N LEU A 282 -5.85 12.91 -27.41
CA LEU A 282 -6.69 13.46 -26.34
C LEU A 282 -5.91 13.72 -25.07
N ILE A 283 -4.90 12.89 -24.73
CA ILE A 283 -3.96 13.18 -23.64
C ILE A 283 -3.28 14.53 -23.85
N GLU A 284 -2.78 14.83 -25.07
CA GLU A 284 -2.13 16.12 -25.37
C GLU A 284 -3.08 17.32 -25.25
N GLN A 285 -4.36 17.10 -25.54
CA GLN A 285 -5.39 18.14 -25.40
C GLN A 285 -5.80 18.36 -23.94
N GLN A 286 -6.05 17.25 -23.20
CA GLN A 286 -6.55 17.31 -21.83
C GLN A 286 -5.45 17.68 -20.83
N LEU A 287 -4.18 17.49 -21.13
CA LEU A 287 -3.06 17.98 -20.32
C LEU A 287 -3.09 19.50 -20.12
N LYS A 288 -3.56 20.23 -21.15
CA LYS A 288 -3.56 21.69 -21.12
C LYS A 288 -4.56 22.19 -20.08
N GLY A 289 -4.07 23.01 -19.16
CA GLY A 289 -4.91 23.64 -18.12
C GLY A 289 -5.09 22.81 -16.85
N LEU A 290 -4.47 21.62 -16.74
CA LEU A 290 -4.41 20.90 -15.46
C LEU A 290 -3.53 21.67 -14.48
N GLN A 291 -3.94 21.75 -13.21
CA GLN A 291 -3.11 22.38 -12.16
C GLN A 291 -1.73 21.73 -12.04
N ARG A 292 -1.63 20.43 -12.32
CA ARG A 292 -0.41 19.64 -12.25
C ARG A 292 0.17 19.28 -13.64
N GLU A 293 -0.15 20.07 -14.68
CA GLU A 293 0.26 19.86 -16.07
C GLU A 293 1.74 19.51 -16.21
N LYS A 294 2.63 20.24 -15.51
CA LYS A 294 4.09 20.00 -15.58
C LYS A 294 4.51 18.62 -15.08
N ILE A 295 3.84 18.11 -14.06
CA ILE A 295 4.09 16.78 -13.49
C ILE A 295 3.58 15.71 -14.44
N ALA A 296 2.30 15.80 -14.82
CA ALA A 296 1.66 14.85 -15.72
C ALA A 296 2.35 14.78 -17.09
N SER A 297 2.77 15.94 -17.66
CA SER A 297 3.51 15.98 -18.93
C SER A 297 4.82 15.18 -18.86
N LYS A 298 5.57 15.27 -17.75
CA LYS A 298 6.81 14.51 -17.58
C LYS A 298 6.55 13.01 -17.45
N ALA A 299 5.54 12.63 -16.66
CA ALA A 299 5.13 11.23 -16.51
C ALA A 299 4.75 10.63 -17.88
N ILE A 300 3.87 11.30 -18.62
CA ILE A 300 3.45 10.88 -19.96
C ILE A 300 4.64 10.78 -20.93
N ALA A 301 5.53 11.76 -20.94
CA ALA A 301 6.66 11.76 -21.88
C ALA A 301 7.67 10.63 -21.61
N ARG A 302 7.85 10.24 -20.34
CA ARG A 302 8.90 9.30 -19.93
C ARG A 302 8.40 7.87 -19.76
N HIS A 303 7.16 7.71 -19.26
CA HIS A 303 6.67 6.47 -18.67
C HIS A 303 5.32 6.02 -19.23
N SER A 304 4.92 6.52 -20.40
CA SER A 304 3.68 6.07 -21.04
C SER A 304 3.94 5.20 -22.28
N VAL A 305 3.17 4.12 -22.43
CA VAL A 305 3.17 3.28 -23.64
C VAL A 305 1.80 2.68 -23.87
N ALA A 306 1.40 2.63 -25.17
CA ALA A 306 0.24 1.89 -25.64
C ALA A 306 0.71 0.65 -26.39
N PHE A 307 0.22 -0.51 -25.99
CA PHE A 307 0.41 -1.79 -26.67
C PHE A 307 -0.84 -2.13 -27.49
N VAL A 308 -0.68 -2.38 -28.79
CA VAL A 308 -1.75 -2.83 -29.65
C VAL A 308 -1.54 -4.31 -29.94
N VAL A 309 -2.52 -5.13 -29.58
CA VAL A 309 -2.51 -6.59 -29.70
C VAL A 309 -3.65 -7.07 -30.60
N ALA A 310 -3.67 -8.34 -31.00
CA ALA A 310 -4.67 -8.83 -31.92
C ALA A 310 -6.00 -9.19 -31.25
N THR A 311 -5.98 -9.69 -30.01
CA THR A 311 -7.18 -10.16 -29.30
C THR A 311 -7.24 -9.66 -27.87
N MET A 312 -8.42 -9.71 -27.27
CA MET A 312 -8.61 -9.35 -25.85
C MET A 312 -7.95 -10.35 -24.92
N GLU A 313 -7.85 -11.62 -25.30
CA GLU A 313 -7.10 -12.64 -24.56
C GLU A 313 -5.62 -12.27 -24.44
N GLU A 314 -5.02 -11.88 -25.56
CA GLU A 314 -3.64 -11.37 -25.58
C GLU A 314 -3.49 -10.09 -24.75
N ALA A 315 -4.50 -9.22 -24.77
CA ALA A 315 -4.51 -8.01 -23.95
C ALA A 315 -4.46 -8.35 -22.43
N ILE A 316 -5.25 -9.33 -22.00
CA ILE A 316 -5.24 -9.81 -20.60
C ILE A 316 -3.91 -10.50 -20.27
N ASP A 317 -3.35 -11.29 -21.20
CA ASP A 317 -2.05 -11.93 -20.97
C ASP A 317 -0.91 -10.90 -20.82
N VAL A 318 -0.91 -9.84 -21.61
CA VAL A 318 0.04 -8.73 -21.48
C VAL A 318 -0.22 -7.97 -20.15
N ALA A 319 -1.48 -7.74 -19.78
CA ALA A 319 -1.82 -7.11 -18.52
C ALA A 319 -1.33 -7.94 -17.31
N ASN A 320 -1.50 -9.25 -17.33
CA ASN A 320 -0.98 -10.17 -16.33
C ASN A 320 0.57 -10.16 -16.27
N GLN A 321 1.25 -9.98 -17.41
CA GLN A 321 2.71 -9.83 -17.41
C GLN A 321 3.15 -8.52 -16.80
N ILE A 322 2.42 -7.44 -16.98
CA ILE A 322 2.70 -6.12 -16.39
C ILE A 322 2.43 -6.13 -14.88
N ALA A 323 1.34 -6.76 -14.45
CA ALA A 323 0.92 -6.82 -13.05
C ALA A 323 0.90 -5.43 -12.40
N ALA A 324 0.10 -4.52 -12.98
CA ALA A 324 0.05 -3.12 -12.56
C ALA A 324 -0.64 -2.93 -11.21
N GLU A 325 -0.40 -1.79 -10.60
CA GLU A 325 -1.07 -1.32 -9.38
C GLU A 325 -2.58 -1.20 -9.61
N HIS A 326 -2.96 -0.38 -10.58
CA HIS A 326 -4.36 -0.21 -11.01
C HIS A 326 -4.55 -0.85 -12.37
N LEU A 327 -5.58 -1.68 -12.52
CA LEU A 327 -5.99 -2.25 -13.80
C LEU A 327 -7.45 -1.91 -14.09
N THR A 328 -7.68 -1.11 -15.12
CA THR A 328 -9.03 -0.81 -15.63
C THR A 328 -9.35 -1.70 -16.83
N LEU A 329 -10.49 -2.39 -16.79
CA LEU A 329 -11.09 -3.08 -17.94
C LEU A 329 -12.18 -2.21 -18.53
N SER A 330 -11.83 -1.35 -19.49
CA SER A 330 -12.75 -0.47 -20.22
C SER A 330 -13.35 -1.21 -21.42
N VAL A 331 -14.15 -2.23 -21.14
CA VAL A 331 -14.76 -3.15 -22.10
C VAL A 331 -16.25 -3.32 -21.81
N ASP A 332 -17.02 -3.87 -22.74
CA ASP A 332 -18.48 -4.03 -22.57
C ASP A 332 -18.84 -4.99 -21.45
N ASN A 333 -18.24 -6.17 -21.42
CA ASN A 333 -18.54 -7.22 -20.45
C ASN A 333 -17.30 -7.52 -19.59
N PRO A 334 -16.92 -6.64 -18.66
CA PRO A 334 -15.66 -6.77 -17.92
C PRO A 334 -15.62 -8.01 -17.01
N PHE A 335 -16.78 -8.53 -16.58
CA PHE A 335 -16.88 -9.72 -15.73
C PHE A 335 -16.45 -11.00 -16.45
N ASP A 336 -16.51 -11.06 -17.80
CA ASP A 336 -16.06 -12.20 -18.60
C ASP A 336 -14.55 -12.42 -18.54
N TYR A 337 -13.82 -11.38 -18.11
CA TYR A 337 -12.36 -11.40 -17.95
C TYR A 337 -11.91 -11.54 -16.50
N LEU A 338 -12.83 -11.49 -15.52
CA LEU A 338 -12.49 -11.45 -14.10
C LEU A 338 -11.61 -12.63 -13.67
N GLU A 339 -11.95 -13.85 -14.09
CA GLU A 339 -11.18 -15.06 -13.76
C GLU A 339 -9.86 -15.17 -14.54
N LYS A 340 -9.73 -14.45 -15.65
CA LYS A 340 -8.51 -14.43 -16.48
C LYS A 340 -7.48 -13.44 -15.95
N VAL A 341 -7.90 -12.39 -15.22
CA VAL A 341 -7.00 -11.43 -14.58
C VAL A 341 -6.46 -12.03 -13.28
N ARG A 342 -5.15 -12.21 -13.22
CA ARG A 342 -4.47 -12.83 -12.07
C ARG A 342 -3.64 -11.86 -11.24
N HIS A 343 -3.21 -10.76 -11.83
CA HIS A 343 -2.25 -9.86 -11.23
C HIS A 343 -2.64 -8.40 -11.42
N ALA A 344 -3.28 -7.82 -10.41
CA ALA A 344 -3.56 -6.41 -10.28
C ALA A 344 -3.63 -6.03 -8.79
N GLY A 345 -3.18 -4.85 -8.42
CA GLY A 345 -3.36 -4.34 -7.07
C GLY A 345 -4.83 -3.99 -6.81
N ALA A 346 -5.47 -3.28 -7.73
CA ALA A 346 -6.90 -3.05 -7.77
C ALA A 346 -7.44 -3.25 -9.19
N LEU A 347 -8.69 -3.70 -9.31
CA LEU A 347 -9.35 -3.99 -10.58
C LEU A 347 -10.61 -3.13 -10.72
N PHE A 348 -10.66 -2.33 -11.80
CA PHE A 348 -11.76 -1.43 -12.13
C PHE A 348 -12.53 -1.98 -13.32
N LEU A 349 -13.81 -2.28 -13.12
CA LEU A 349 -14.61 -3.00 -14.11
C LEU A 349 -15.58 -2.07 -14.82
N GLY A 350 -15.46 -2.00 -16.15
CA GLY A 350 -16.37 -1.29 -17.02
C GLY A 350 -16.01 0.18 -17.23
N ARG A 351 -16.71 0.79 -18.21
CA ARG A 351 -16.43 2.12 -18.74
C ARG A 351 -16.80 3.30 -17.83
N TYR A 352 -17.49 3.01 -16.71
CA TYR A 352 -17.98 4.02 -15.76
C TYR A 352 -17.32 3.89 -14.37
N THR A 353 -16.18 3.20 -14.30
CA THR A 353 -15.45 2.99 -13.05
C THR A 353 -14.05 3.62 -13.15
N PRO A 354 -13.96 4.96 -13.04
CA PRO A 354 -12.65 5.62 -13.07
C PRO A 354 -11.85 5.26 -11.82
N PRO A 355 -10.50 5.15 -11.88
CA PRO A 355 -9.65 4.88 -10.73
C PRO A 355 -9.91 5.81 -9.54
N ALA A 356 -10.15 7.10 -9.79
CA ALA A 356 -10.43 8.10 -8.77
C ALA A 356 -11.60 7.74 -7.83
N VAL A 357 -12.57 6.91 -8.26
CA VAL A 357 -13.68 6.51 -7.40
C VAL A 357 -13.19 5.64 -6.23
N ALA A 358 -12.19 4.79 -6.47
CA ALA A 358 -11.59 3.97 -5.42
C ALA A 358 -10.62 4.76 -4.55
N ASP A 359 -9.93 5.75 -5.11
CA ASP A 359 -9.01 6.60 -4.34
C ASP A 359 -9.72 7.36 -3.21
N TYR A 360 -11.01 7.65 -3.38
CA TYR A 360 -11.72 8.51 -2.44
C TYR A 360 -12.96 7.89 -1.79
N VAL A 361 -13.87 7.26 -2.56
CA VAL A 361 -15.24 7.03 -2.06
C VAL A 361 -15.78 5.62 -2.27
N ALA A 362 -15.14 4.74 -3.03
CA ALA A 362 -15.67 3.39 -3.26
C ALA A 362 -15.57 2.50 -2.02
N GLY A 363 -14.51 2.63 -1.24
CA GLY A 363 -14.28 1.85 -0.02
C GLY A 363 -13.07 0.91 -0.05
N PRO A 364 -12.71 0.21 -1.16
CA PRO A 364 -11.47 -0.52 -1.27
C PRO A 364 -10.25 0.36 -1.01
N ASN A 365 -9.16 -0.27 -0.55
CA ASN A 365 -7.94 0.46 -0.19
C ASN A 365 -7.13 0.88 -1.42
N HIS A 366 -6.64 2.11 -1.43
CA HIS A 366 -5.79 2.65 -2.49
C HIS A 366 -4.27 2.50 -2.19
N VAL A 367 -3.89 1.93 -1.05
CA VAL A 367 -2.48 1.57 -0.79
C VAL A 367 -2.24 0.20 -1.42
N LEU A 368 -1.64 0.21 -2.59
CA LEU A 368 -1.59 -0.90 -3.52
C LEU A 368 -0.15 -1.31 -3.86
N PRO A 369 0.06 -2.58 -4.26
CA PRO A 369 1.37 -3.04 -4.71
C PRO A 369 1.70 -2.50 -6.10
N THR A 370 2.88 -1.89 -6.24
CA THR A 370 3.39 -1.28 -7.47
C THR A 370 4.55 -2.07 -8.08
N GLY A 371 5.03 -1.68 -9.26
CA GLY A 371 6.25 -2.22 -9.85
C GLY A 371 6.18 -3.71 -10.21
N GLY A 372 4.99 -4.25 -10.47
CA GLY A 372 4.77 -5.65 -10.76
C GLY A 372 4.64 -6.54 -9.51
N SER A 373 4.67 -5.96 -8.31
CA SER A 373 4.59 -6.71 -7.06
C SER A 373 3.16 -7.22 -6.74
N ALA A 374 2.15 -6.80 -7.50
CA ALA A 374 0.79 -7.36 -7.45
C ALA A 374 0.73 -8.88 -7.75
N ARG A 375 1.88 -9.49 -8.15
CA ARG A 375 2.03 -10.95 -8.28
C ARG A 375 2.07 -11.68 -6.95
N PHE A 376 2.43 -11.00 -5.85
CA PHE A 376 2.66 -11.63 -4.53
C PHE A 376 2.28 -10.71 -3.35
N PHE A 377 1.99 -9.44 -3.58
CA PHE A 377 1.39 -8.55 -2.61
C PHE A 377 -0.06 -8.24 -2.96
N SER A 378 -0.86 -7.95 -1.94
CA SER A 378 -2.25 -7.50 -2.05
C SER A 378 -2.37 -6.02 -1.67
N ALA A 379 -3.52 -5.41 -1.97
CA ALA A 379 -3.91 -4.14 -1.39
C ALA A 379 -3.89 -4.20 0.15
N LEU A 380 -3.57 -3.07 0.79
CA LEU A 380 -3.63 -2.95 2.24
C LEU A 380 -5.03 -3.30 2.75
N SER A 381 -5.09 -4.19 3.72
CA SER A 381 -6.33 -4.79 4.19
C SER A 381 -6.33 -4.98 5.72
N VAL A 382 -7.46 -5.39 6.29
CA VAL A 382 -7.55 -5.74 7.72
C VAL A 382 -6.55 -6.83 8.11
N ASN A 383 -6.25 -7.75 7.19
CA ASN A 383 -5.30 -8.85 7.44
C ASN A 383 -3.86 -8.37 7.67
N ASP A 384 -3.52 -7.19 7.19
CA ASP A 384 -2.19 -6.61 7.43
C ASP A 384 -1.98 -6.17 8.88
N TYR A 385 -3.06 -6.04 9.64
CA TYR A 385 -3.05 -5.54 11.02
C TYR A 385 -3.32 -6.61 12.06
N VAL A 386 -3.44 -7.87 11.64
CA VAL A 386 -3.63 -9.01 12.52
C VAL A 386 -2.50 -10.02 12.38
N LYS A 387 -2.33 -10.83 13.40
CA LYS A 387 -1.49 -12.02 13.39
C LYS A 387 -2.30 -13.23 13.81
N VAL A 388 -1.92 -14.39 13.32
CA VAL A 388 -2.61 -15.65 13.56
C VAL A 388 -1.71 -16.58 14.34
N SER A 389 -2.23 -17.16 15.43
CA SER A 389 -1.55 -18.18 16.22
C SER A 389 -2.33 -19.48 16.14
N ASN A 390 -1.64 -20.59 15.90
CA ASN A 390 -2.27 -21.90 15.88
C ASN A 390 -2.58 -22.38 17.30
N ILE A 391 -3.72 -23.02 17.47
CA ILE A 391 -4.17 -23.69 18.70
C ILE A 391 -4.04 -25.19 18.47
N VAL A 392 -3.37 -25.85 19.41
CA VAL A 392 -3.25 -27.31 19.43
C VAL A 392 -3.47 -27.77 20.86
N HIS A 393 -4.50 -28.62 21.08
CA HIS A 393 -4.76 -29.25 22.38
C HIS A 393 -5.02 -30.74 22.18
N TYR A 394 -4.31 -31.55 22.92
CA TYR A 394 -4.44 -33.01 22.96
C TYR A 394 -4.75 -33.45 24.39
N THR A 395 -5.68 -34.40 24.57
CA THR A 395 -5.80 -35.16 25.81
C THR A 395 -4.73 -36.25 25.87
N LYS A 396 -4.50 -36.83 27.06
CA LYS A 396 -3.54 -37.96 27.21
C LYS A 396 -3.94 -39.15 26.36
N SER A 397 -5.23 -39.45 26.26
CA SER A 397 -5.78 -40.55 25.46
C SER A 397 -5.51 -40.34 23.96
N GLU A 398 -5.73 -39.15 23.42
CA GLU A 398 -5.48 -38.86 22.01
C GLU A 398 -3.98 -38.80 21.69
N LEU A 399 -3.17 -38.24 22.60
CA LEU A 399 -1.72 -38.27 22.45
C LEU A 399 -1.17 -39.71 22.41
N ALA A 400 -1.76 -40.64 23.17
CA ALA A 400 -1.37 -42.04 23.14
C ALA A 400 -1.57 -42.67 21.76
N LYS A 401 -2.62 -42.30 21.03
CA LYS A 401 -2.91 -42.82 19.68
C LYS A 401 -1.86 -42.40 18.64
N VAL A 402 -1.25 -41.22 18.80
CA VAL A 402 -0.26 -40.67 17.87
C VAL A 402 1.18 -40.74 18.38
N LYS A 403 1.40 -41.30 19.57
CA LYS A 403 2.70 -41.40 20.23
C LYS A 403 3.75 -42.08 19.35
N ASP A 404 3.44 -43.28 18.84
CA ASP A 404 4.40 -44.07 18.11
C ASP A 404 4.84 -43.44 16.78
N PRO A 405 3.95 -42.94 15.91
CA PRO A 405 4.34 -42.19 14.72
C PRO A 405 5.11 -40.92 15.05
N LEU A 406 4.75 -40.18 16.12
CA LEU A 406 5.48 -38.98 16.56
C LEU A 406 6.93 -39.32 16.95
N VAL A 407 7.10 -40.31 17.82
CA VAL A 407 8.44 -40.74 18.28
C VAL A 407 9.28 -41.22 17.09
N ARG A 408 8.68 -41.99 16.17
CA ARG A 408 9.34 -42.49 14.99
C ARG A 408 9.80 -41.36 14.05
N LEU A 409 8.98 -40.38 13.80
CA LEU A 409 9.33 -39.21 13.01
C LEU A 409 10.47 -38.40 13.67
N ALA A 410 10.41 -38.20 14.98
CA ALA A 410 11.46 -37.49 15.72
C ALA A 410 12.83 -38.21 15.58
N HIS A 411 12.83 -39.56 15.64
CA HIS A 411 14.06 -40.33 15.45
C HIS A 411 14.55 -40.30 14.00
N ILE A 412 13.66 -40.33 12.99
CA ILE A 412 14.03 -40.16 11.56
C ILE A 412 14.76 -38.83 11.33
N GLU A 413 14.34 -37.78 12.01
CA GLU A 413 14.97 -36.46 11.95
C GLU A 413 16.18 -36.31 12.90
N GLY A 414 16.49 -37.31 13.73
CA GLY A 414 17.58 -37.28 14.71
C GLY A 414 17.27 -36.44 15.96
N PHE A 415 16.01 -36.21 16.30
CA PHE A 415 15.58 -35.38 17.43
C PHE A 415 15.14 -36.22 18.65
N ASP A 416 16.07 -36.80 19.40
CA ASP A 416 15.76 -37.60 20.60
C ASP A 416 14.99 -36.82 21.68
N ALA A 417 15.25 -35.52 21.82
CA ALA A 417 14.56 -34.71 22.80
C ALA A 417 13.07 -34.54 22.45
N HIS A 418 12.71 -34.51 21.17
CA HIS A 418 11.31 -34.49 20.72
C HIS A 418 10.59 -35.78 21.08
N ALA A 419 11.25 -36.93 20.83
CA ALA A 419 10.75 -38.25 21.23
C ALA A 419 10.55 -38.35 22.74
N LYS A 420 11.55 -37.93 23.55
CA LYS A 420 11.49 -37.92 25.00
C LYS A 420 10.38 -36.99 25.53
N SER A 421 10.17 -35.84 24.87
CA SER A 421 9.10 -34.93 25.22
C SER A 421 7.72 -35.60 25.13
N ALA A 422 7.44 -36.39 24.09
CA ALA A 422 6.20 -37.14 23.98
C ALA A 422 6.11 -38.28 25.02
N LEU A 423 7.15 -39.08 25.15
CA LEU A 423 7.17 -40.24 26.06
C LEU A 423 7.02 -39.85 27.53
N SER A 424 7.58 -38.73 27.97
CA SER A 424 7.49 -38.24 29.35
C SER A 424 6.06 -37.94 29.82
N ARG A 425 5.06 -37.81 28.91
CA ARG A 425 3.64 -37.63 29.28
C ARG A 425 2.98 -38.94 29.69
N PHE A 426 3.67 -40.07 29.57
CA PHE A 426 3.18 -41.41 29.90
C PHE A 426 3.96 -42.10 31.02
N SER A 427 5.07 -41.49 31.51
CA SER A 427 5.83 -41.94 32.66
C SER A 427 5.21 -41.50 33.97
#